data_68ed4405d186e9f352e6fe6a31cbbc5c
#
_entry.id   68ed4405d186e9f352e6fe6a31cbbc5c
#
_cell.length_a   1.000
_cell.length_b   1.000
_cell.length_c   1.000
_cell.angle_alpha   90.00
_cell.angle_beta   90.00
_cell.angle_gamma   90.00
#
_symmetry.space_group_name_H-M   'P 1'
#
loop_
_entity.id
_entity.type
_entity.pdbx_description
1 polymer ?
#
loop_
_entity_poly.entity_id
_entity_poly.type
_entity_poly.pdbx_seq_one_letter_code
_entity_poly.pdbx_strand_id
1 'polypeptide(L)'
;VTSKDFSITTIDNIKVTPHIQEISWSLDMIEKGGYPHFMLKEIFEQPHTLRDAIRGRLNYVDGTARLSGLNLQYEQLQHINRIIFLACGTSWHAGLIGEYMIEENAGIPVEVEYASEFRYRSPIIQDGTIVFAISQSGETADTLAAMREAKRKGATVLGICNVVGSSIARDTDGGVYIHAGPEIGVASTKAFTSQIMVLSLISLLLARMRNMSLERGREVIQHLQEIPEKVEAALKKEDEVKKIAQMYYKKDNF
;
A
#
# COMPACT_ATOMS: atom_id res chain seq x y z
N VAL A 1 -6.04 -18.02 -27.32
CA VAL A 1 -5.28 -18.74 -26.30
C VAL A 1 -5.38 -20.23 -26.58
N THR A 2 -4.29 -20.95 -26.57
CA THR A 2 -4.20 -22.42 -26.66
C THR A 2 -3.45 -22.93 -25.42
N SER A 3 -3.33 -24.25 -25.25
CA SER A 3 -2.54 -24.84 -24.16
C SER A 3 -1.02 -24.61 -24.29
N LYS A 4 -0.55 -24.12 -25.44
CA LYS A 4 0.88 -23.95 -25.75
C LYS A 4 1.25 -22.51 -26.14
N ASP A 5 0.26 -21.68 -26.53
CA ASP A 5 0.50 -20.36 -27.11
C ASP A 5 -0.70 -19.43 -26.93
N PHE A 6 -0.44 -18.11 -26.91
CA PHE A 6 -1.46 -17.08 -26.90
C PHE A 6 -1.07 -15.93 -27.84
N SER A 7 -2.07 -15.24 -28.37
CA SER A 7 -1.87 -13.99 -29.10
C SER A 7 -2.87 -12.94 -28.64
N ILE A 8 -2.43 -11.69 -28.64
CA ILE A 8 -3.26 -10.54 -28.32
C ILE A 8 -3.37 -9.67 -29.57
N THR A 9 -4.60 -9.28 -29.91
CA THR A 9 -4.89 -8.33 -30.98
C THR A 9 -5.79 -7.23 -30.47
N THR A 10 -5.67 -6.02 -31.04
CA THR A 10 -6.65 -4.94 -30.83
C THR A 10 -7.98 -5.29 -31.50
N ILE A 11 -9.02 -4.49 -31.26
CA ILE A 11 -10.33 -4.59 -31.93
C ILE A 11 -10.17 -4.50 -33.47
N ASP A 12 -9.16 -3.75 -33.93
CA ASP A 12 -8.85 -3.57 -35.37
C ASP A 12 -7.93 -4.67 -35.91
N ASN A 13 -7.81 -5.80 -35.22
CA ASN A 13 -6.97 -6.95 -35.60
C ASN A 13 -5.46 -6.66 -35.71
N ILE A 14 -4.97 -5.61 -35.08
CA ILE A 14 -3.53 -5.32 -35.03
C ILE A 14 -2.90 -6.18 -33.93
N LYS A 15 -1.87 -6.95 -34.27
CA LYS A 15 -1.15 -7.81 -33.34
C LYS A 15 -0.39 -6.98 -32.31
N VAL A 16 -0.61 -7.23 -31.03
CA VAL A 16 0.07 -6.55 -29.91
C VAL A 16 1.12 -7.50 -29.36
N THR A 17 2.34 -7.01 -29.17
CA THR A 17 3.38 -7.75 -28.45
C THR A 17 3.08 -7.69 -26.95
N PRO A 18 2.72 -8.81 -26.30
CA PRO A 18 2.42 -8.81 -24.87
C PRO A 18 3.68 -8.61 -24.06
N HIS A 19 3.58 -7.85 -22.97
CA HIS A 19 4.59 -7.84 -21.93
C HIS A 19 4.35 -9.07 -21.04
N ILE A 20 5.20 -10.08 -21.17
CA ILE A 20 5.13 -11.30 -20.38
C ILE A 20 5.94 -11.10 -19.11
N GLN A 21 5.32 -11.34 -17.97
CA GLN A 21 5.97 -11.30 -16.68
C GLN A 21 5.84 -12.66 -16.00
N GLU A 22 6.94 -13.18 -15.51
CA GLU A 22 6.95 -14.43 -14.77
C GLU A 22 6.49 -14.18 -13.33
N ILE A 23 5.53 -14.99 -12.86
CA ILE A 23 5.06 -14.92 -11.49
C ILE A 23 5.98 -15.76 -10.63
N SER A 24 6.69 -15.13 -9.71
CA SER A 24 7.65 -15.77 -8.79
C SER A 24 7.02 -16.37 -7.52
N TRP A 25 5.69 -16.57 -7.51
CA TRP A 25 5.01 -17.15 -6.34
C TRP A 25 5.21 -18.66 -6.28
N SER A 26 5.57 -19.17 -5.09
CA SER A 26 5.57 -20.60 -4.83
C SER A 26 4.13 -21.12 -4.64
N LEU A 27 3.92 -22.43 -4.88
CA LEU A 27 2.63 -23.08 -4.65
C LEU A 27 2.15 -22.91 -3.21
N ASP A 28 3.04 -22.99 -2.24
CA ASP A 28 2.72 -22.80 -0.82
C ASP A 28 2.09 -21.44 -0.51
N MET A 29 2.45 -20.41 -1.27
CA MET A 29 1.87 -19.07 -1.09
C MET A 29 0.41 -18.99 -1.52
N ILE A 30 -0.01 -19.79 -2.50
CA ILE A 30 -1.36 -19.81 -3.06
C ILE A 30 -2.24 -20.92 -2.50
N GLU A 31 -1.71 -21.78 -1.63
CA GLU A 31 -2.45 -22.80 -0.92
C GLU A 31 -2.89 -22.32 0.46
N LYS A 32 -3.92 -22.96 1.03
CA LYS A 32 -4.43 -22.59 2.37
C LYS A 32 -3.48 -22.94 3.51
N GLY A 33 -2.46 -23.79 3.30
CA GLY A 33 -1.47 -24.12 4.33
C GLY A 33 -2.07 -24.73 5.62
N GLY A 34 -3.13 -25.51 5.49
CA GLY A 34 -3.84 -26.11 6.64
C GLY A 34 -4.93 -25.24 7.28
N TYR A 35 -5.09 -24.00 6.86
CA TYR A 35 -6.18 -23.15 7.33
C TYR A 35 -7.51 -23.46 6.60
N PRO A 36 -8.67 -23.33 7.27
CA PRO A 36 -9.97 -23.55 6.63
C PRO A 36 -10.29 -22.52 5.56
N HIS A 37 -9.80 -21.28 5.73
CA HIS A 37 -10.07 -20.14 4.85
C HIS A 37 -8.79 -19.36 4.54
N PHE A 38 -8.70 -18.79 3.33
CA PHE A 38 -7.59 -17.91 2.95
C PHE A 38 -7.48 -16.68 3.86
N MET A 39 -8.59 -16.02 4.16
CA MET A 39 -8.60 -14.87 5.05
C MET A 39 -7.98 -15.19 6.42
N LEU A 40 -8.26 -16.36 6.99
CA LEU A 40 -7.66 -16.76 8.27
C LEU A 40 -6.14 -16.96 8.14
N LYS A 41 -5.68 -17.64 7.08
CA LYS A 41 -4.25 -17.76 6.78
C LYS A 41 -3.60 -16.37 6.69
N GLU A 42 -4.21 -15.47 5.92
CA GLU A 42 -3.69 -14.13 5.67
C GLU A 42 -3.65 -13.25 6.93
N ILE A 43 -4.60 -13.43 7.85
CA ILE A 43 -4.56 -12.83 9.19
C ILE A 43 -3.30 -13.26 9.95
N PHE A 44 -2.98 -14.57 9.93
CA PHE A 44 -1.80 -15.11 10.61
C PHE A 44 -0.47 -14.82 9.88
N GLU A 45 -0.50 -14.49 8.61
CA GLU A 45 0.67 -14.06 7.85
C GLU A 45 1.12 -12.61 8.15
N GLN A 46 0.28 -11.78 8.78
CA GLN A 46 0.58 -10.37 9.03
C GLN A 46 1.94 -10.11 9.70
N PRO A 47 2.38 -10.85 10.76
CA PRO A 47 3.69 -10.60 11.34
C PRO A 47 4.83 -10.76 10.33
N HIS A 48 4.71 -11.73 9.43
CA HIS A 48 5.69 -11.99 8.39
C HIS A 48 5.70 -10.88 7.33
N THR A 49 4.53 -10.51 6.80
CA THR A 49 4.42 -9.48 5.76
C THR A 49 4.82 -8.09 6.27
N LEU A 50 4.60 -7.81 7.55
CA LEU A 50 5.09 -6.58 8.18
C LEU A 50 6.62 -6.52 8.27
N ARG A 51 7.29 -7.66 8.58
CA ARG A 51 8.76 -7.76 8.51
C ARG A 51 9.28 -7.55 7.08
N ASP A 52 8.57 -8.11 6.10
CA ASP A 52 8.93 -7.92 4.69
C ASP A 52 8.75 -6.48 4.22
N ALA A 53 7.70 -5.81 4.69
CA ALA A 53 7.43 -4.41 4.36
C ALA A 53 8.53 -3.44 4.83
N ILE A 54 9.22 -3.74 5.94
CA ILE A 54 10.30 -2.91 6.49
C ILE A 54 11.70 -3.37 6.08
N ARG A 55 11.83 -4.56 5.49
CA ARG A 55 13.12 -5.17 5.17
C ARG A 55 13.98 -4.29 4.26
N GLY A 56 15.18 -3.91 4.74
CA GLY A 56 16.12 -3.07 4.00
C GLY A 56 15.71 -1.59 3.86
N ARG A 57 14.60 -1.18 4.49
CA ARG A 57 14.06 0.18 4.37
C ARG A 57 14.30 1.07 5.57
N LEU A 58 14.72 0.53 6.69
CA LEU A 58 15.02 1.28 7.91
C LEU A 58 16.50 1.68 7.92
N ASN A 59 16.78 2.96 8.11
CA ASN A 59 18.13 3.50 8.27
C ASN A 59 18.28 4.09 9.67
N TYR A 60 18.71 3.28 10.62
CA TYR A 60 18.86 3.66 12.01
C TYR A 60 19.97 4.72 12.20
N VAL A 61 21.01 4.70 11.37
CA VAL A 61 22.13 5.67 11.47
C VAL A 61 21.60 7.08 11.31
N ASP A 62 20.80 7.31 10.27
CA ASP A 62 20.23 8.61 9.94
C ASP A 62 18.82 8.81 10.53
N GLY A 63 18.28 7.83 11.24
CA GLY A 63 16.96 7.86 11.87
C GLY A 63 15.81 8.03 10.88
N THR A 64 15.92 7.48 9.67
CA THR A 64 14.98 7.69 8.57
C THR A 64 14.66 6.40 7.82
N ALA A 65 13.74 6.47 6.86
CA ALA A 65 13.45 5.38 5.93
C ALA A 65 14.20 5.57 4.59
N ARG A 66 14.51 4.45 3.92
CA ARG A 66 15.05 4.42 2.55
C ARG A 66 13.99 3.87 1.60
N LEU A 67 13.44 4.76 0.76
CA LEU A 67 12.38 4.45 -0.18
C LEU A 67 12.79 4.89 -1.61
N SER A 68 13.86 4.30 -2.11
CA SER A 68 14.44 4.63 -3.42
C SER A 68 13.46 4.48 -4.59
N GLY A 69 12.47 3.59 -4.45
CA GLY A 69 11.41 3.39 -5.45
C GLY A 69 10.49 4.59 -5.65
N LEU A 70 10.46 5.57 -4.75
CA LEU A 70 9.73 6.83 -4.96
C LEU A 70 10.28 7.62 -6.16
N ASN A 71 11.54 7.39 -6.53
CA ASN A 71 12.18 8.01 -7.70
C ASN A 71 12.08 9.54 -7.70
N LEU A 72 12.05 10.16 -6.51
CA LEU A 72 12.06 11.61 -6.33
C LEU A 72 13.43 12.09 -5.84
N GLN A 73 13.88 13.19 -6.37
CA GLN A 73 15.10 13.87 -5.90
C GLN A 73 14.84 14.52 -4.53
N TYR A 74 15.93 14.79 -3.80
CA TYR A 74 15.86 15.38 -2.46
C TYR A 74 15.09 16.70 -2.47
N GLU A 75 15.36 17.54 -3.45
CA GLU A 75 14.70 18.85 -3.63
C GLU A 75 13.20 18.69 -3.86
N GLN A 76 12.78 17.70 -4.65
CA GLN A 76 11.37 17.41 -4.90
C GLN A 76 10.66 16.98 -3.61
N LEU A 77 11.30 16.11 -2.81
CA LEU A 77 10.76 15.67 -1.52
C LEU A 77 10.63 16.85 -0.52
N GLN A 78 11.56 17.78 -0.53
CA GLN A 78 11.48 18.99 0.31
C GLN A 78 10.37 19.95 -0.12
N HIS A 79 10.07 20.04 -1.41
CA HIS A 79 9.03 20.93 -1.95
C HIS A 79 7.61 20.37 -1.84
N ILE A 80 7.43 19.15 -1.35
CA ILE A 80 6.09 18.60 -1.12
C ILE A 80 5.37 19.48 -0.10
N ASN A 81 4.28 20.12 -0.51
CA ASN A 81 3.46 20.97 0.34
C ASN A 81 2.03 20.44 0.54
N ARG A 82 1.62 19.42 -0.21
CA ARG A 82 0.33 18.75 -0.12
C ARG A 82 0.44 17.32 -0.65
N ILE A 83 -0.27 16.41 -0.01
CA ILE A 83 -0.39 15.03 -0.46
C ILE A 83 -1.87 14.70 -0.69
N ILE A 84 -2.17 13.95 -1.75
CA ILE A 84 -3.50 13.39 -2.01
C ILE A 84 -3.35 11.88 -2.11
N PHE A 85 -4.09 11.13 -1.29
CA PHE A 85 -4.23 9.69 -1.41
C PHE A 85 -5.46 9.34 -2.23
N LEU A 86 -5.29 8.56 -3.30
CA LEU A 86 -6.36 8.03 -4.14
C LEU A 86 -6.50 6.54 -3.92
N ALA A 87 -7.63 6.11 -3.39
CA ALA A 87 -7.83 4.70 -3.06
C ALA A 87 -9.32 4.33 -3.01
N CYS A 88 -9.58 3.02 -2.88
CA CYS A 88 -10.89 2.44 -2.63
C CYS A 88 -10.82 1.42 -1.50
N GLY A 89 -11.92 1.16 -0.81
CA GLY A 89 -12.05 0.13 0.21
C GLY A 89 -11.05 0.26 1.36
N THR A 90 -10.40 -0.84 1.74
CA THR A 90 -9.44 -0.85 2.85
C THR A 90 -8.19 -0.02 2.57
N SER A 91 -7.78 0.11 1.31
CA SER A 91 -6.68 1.02 0.93
C SER A 91 -7.01 2.48 1.21
N TRP A 92 -8.28 2.90 1.05
CA TRP A 92 -8.74 4.22 1.44
C TRP A 92 -8.65 4.41 2.97
N HIS A 93 -9.04 3.41 3.76
CA HIS A 93 -8.89 3.45 5.22
C HIS A 93 -7.42 3.47 5.66
N ALA A 94 -6.52 2.78 4.94
CA ALA A 94 -5.09 2.91 5.19
C ALA A 94 -4.61 4.33 4.91
N GLY A 95 -5.13 4.97 3.85
CA GLY A 95 -4.89 6.37 3.54
C GLY A 95 -5.25 7.31 4.69
N LEU A 96 -6.43 7.13 5.33
CA LEU A 96 -6.85 7.94 6.49
C LEU A 96 -5.86 7.84 7.67
N ILE A 97 -5.31 6.64 7.93
CA ILE A 97 -4.28 6.47 8.96
C ILE A 97 -2.99 7.18 8.53
N GLY A 98 -2.63 7.06 7.24
CA GLY A 98 -1.48 7.75 6.66
C GLY A 98 -1.57 9.28 6.74
N GLU A 99 -2.77 9.83 6.55
CA GLU A 99 -3.09 11.25 6.71
C GLU A 99 -2.67 11.74 8.11
N TYR A 100 -3.24 11.15 9.16
CA TYR A 100 -2.89 11.51 10.54
C TYR A 100 -1.39 11.41 10.81
N MET A 101 -0.75 10.33 10.37
CA MET A 101 0.68 10.13 10.62
C MET A 101 1.55 11.19 9.91
N ILE A 102 1.21 11.55 8.67
CA ILE A 102 2.02 12.51 7.89
C ILE A 102 1.77 13.94 8.37
N GLU A 103 0.53 14.30 8.64
CA GLU A 103 0.18 15.62 9.17
C GLU A 103 0.82 15.86 10.52
N GLU A 104 0.73 14.89 11.45
CA GLU A 104 1.32 15.03 12.80
C GLU A 104 2.85 15.07 12.77
N ASN A 105 3.49 14.19 11.98
CA ASN A 105 4.94 14.05 12.04
C ASN A 105 5.68 14.97 11.07
N ALA A 106 5.13 15.24 9.87
CA ALA A 106 5.79 16.00 8.82
C ALA A 106 5.19 17.40 8.61
N GLY A 107 4.00 17.70 9.15
CA GLY A 107 3.30 18.97 8.96
C GLY A 107 2.92 19.23 7.50
N ILE A 108 2.64 18.18 6.73
CA ILE A 108 2.20 18.28 5.34
C ILE A 108 0.71 17.97 5.30
N PRO A 109 -0.15 18.89 4.80
CA PRO A 109 -1.57 18.63 4.61
C PRO A 109 -1.80 17.41 3.70
N VAL A 110 -2.68 16.52 4.11
CA VAL A 110 -3.04 15.32 3.37
C VAL A 110 -4.54 15.29 3.13
N GLU A 111 -4.95 14.86 1.96
CA GLU A 111 -6.35 14.60 1.61
C GLU A 111 -6.49 13.15 1.18
N VAL A 112 -7.52 12.47 1.67
CA VAL A 112 -7.82 11.09 1.29
C VAL A 112 -9.11 11.04 0.50
N GLU A 113 -9.00 10.73 -0.78
CA GLU A 113 -10.09 10.78 -1.73
C GLU A 113 -10.51 9.38 -2.17
N TYR A 114 -11.81 9.16 -2.25
CA TYR A 114 -12.30 8.01 -3.00
C TYR A 114 -11.94 8.16 -4.47
N ALA A 115 -11.23 7.19 -5.01
CA ALA A 115 -10.80 7.24 -6.39
C ALA A 115 -11.97 7.30 -7.38
N SER A 116 -13.11 6.66 -7.04
CA SER A 116 -14.35 6.74 -7.81
C SER A 116 -14.87 8.16 -7.94
N GLU A 117 -14.79 8.97 -6.87
CA GLU A 117 -15.29 10.34 -6.84
C GLU A 117 -14.30 11.33 -7.47
N PHE A 118 -13.00 11.15 -7.17
CA PHE A 118 -11.94 12.04 -7.66
C PHE A 118 -11.93 12.19 -9.18
N ARG A 119 -12.17 11.09 -9.92
CA ARG A 119 -12.16 11.13 -11.39
C ARG A 119 -13.27 11.98 -12.01
N TYR A 120 -14.38 12.19 -11.30
CA TYR A 120 -15.54 12.92 -11.81
C TYR A 120 -15.62 14.36 -11.34
N ARG A 121 -14.97 14.68 -10.23
CA ARG A 121 -14.83 16.07 -9.81
C ARG A 121 -13.69 16.75 -10.58
N SER A 122 -13.58 18.05 -10.54
CA SER A 122 -12.47 18.80 -11.09
C SER A 122 -11.43 19.08 -10.00
N PRO A 123 -10.52 18.14 -9.69
CA PRO A 123 -9.56 18.31 -8.60
C PRO A 123 -8.58 19.44 -8.92
N ILE A 124 -8.24 20.21 -7.90
CA ILE A 124 -7.26 21.28 -7.99
C ILE A 124 -5.89 20.69 -7.63
N ILE A 125 -4.99 20.68 -8.61
CA ILE A 125 -3.60 20.27 -8.42
C ILE A 125 -2.76 21.55 -8.42
N GLN A 126 -2.05 21.76 -7.33
CA GLN A 126 -1.12 22.89 -7.17
C GLN A 126 0.32 22.39 -7.28
N ASP A 127 1.25 23.31 -7.53
CA ASP A 127 2.67 23.00 -7.48
C ASP A 127 3.06 22.46 -6.08
N GLY A 128 3.95 21.46 -6.06
CA GLY A 128 4.32 20.76 -4.82
C GLY A 128 3.29 19.73 -4.32
N THR A 129 2.19 19.48 -5.05
CA THR A 129 1.24 18.40 -4.73
C THR A 129 1.77 17.06 -5.25
N ILE A 130 1.85 16.08 -4.36
CA ILE A 130 2.11 14.68 -4.71
C ILE A 130 0.83 13.86 -4.54
N VAL A 131 0.55 13.01 -5.52
CA VAL A 131 -0.60 12.09 -5.47
C VAL A 131 -0.10 10.66 -5.29
N PHE A 132 -0.62 9.94 -4.32
CA PHE A 132 -0.36 8.51 -4.15
C PHE A 132 -1.59 7.69 -4.54
N ALA A 133 -1.44 6.79 -5.48
CA ALA A 133 -2.42 5.77 -5.82
C ALA A 133 -2.16 4.53 -4.96
N ILE A 134 -3.07 4.20 -4.04
CA ILE A 134 -2.92 3.07 -3.12
C ILE A 134 -3.85 1.94 -3.56
N SER A 135 -3.28 0.77 -3.86
CA SER A 135 -4.06 -0.40 -4.29
C SER A 135 -3.32 -1.69 -3.99
N GLN A 136 -4.02 -2.68 -3.42
CA GLN A 136 -3.46 -4.01 -3.22
C GLN A 136 -3.15 -4.67 -4.57
N SER A 137 -4.13 -4.80 -5.47
CA SER A 137 -3.96 -5.44 -6.77
C SER A 137 -3.16 -4.59 -7.77
N GLY A 138 -3.20 -3.27 -7.63
CA GLY A 138 -2.70 -2.33 -8.62
C GLY A 138 -3.49 -2.32 -9.94
N GLU A 139 -4.69 -2.93 -9.95
CA GLU A 139 -5.59 -3.05 -11.11
C GLU A 139 -6.98 -2.46 -10.85
N THR A 140 -7.19 -1.77 -9.72
CA THR A 140 -8.49 -1.17 -9.39
C THR A 140 -8.85 -0.09 -10.40
N ALA A 141 -9.91 -0.31 -11.17
CA ALA A 141 -10.29 0.54 -12.31
C ALA A 141 -10.47 2.02 -11.93
N ASP A 142 -11.14 2.29 -10.81
CA ASP A 142 -11.35 3.66 -10.35
C ASP A 142 -10.05 4.33 -9.92
N THR A 143 -9.15 3.59 -9.24
CA THR A 143 -7.84 4.13 -8.84
C THR A 143 -6.98 4.42 -10.06
N LEU A 144 -6.99 3.55 -11.08
CA LEU A 144 -6.30 3.78 -12.35
C LEU A 144 -6.85 5.03 -13.07
N ALA A 145 -8.16 5.18 -13.13
CA ALA A 145 -8.77 6.32 -13.80
C ALA A 145 -8.49 7.64 -13.06
N ALA A 146 -8.59 7.65 -11.73
CA ALA A 146 -8.28 8.81 -10.90
C ALA A 146 -6.80 9.23 -11.01
N MET A 147 -5.89 8.25 -10.97
CA MET A 147 -4.46 8.45 -11.16
C MET A 147 -4.16 9.11 -12.52
N ARG A 148 -4.76 8.60 -13.61
CA ARG A 148 -4.58 9.16 -14.96
C ARG A 148 -5.13 10.58 -15.05
N GLU A 149 -6.25 10.89 -14.38
CA GLU A 149 -6.78 12.24 -14.30
C GLU A 149 -5.82 13.17 -13.52
N ALA A 150 -5.25 12.72 -12.42
CA ALA A 150 -4.25 13.48 -11.67
C ALA A 150 -3.01 13.79 -12.55
N LYS A 151 -2.49 12.79 -13.29
CA LYS A 151 -1.38 12.97 -14.24
C LYS A 151 -1.74 13.94 -15.35
N ARG A 152 -2.95 13.84 -15.92
CA ARG A 152 -3.44 14.76 -16.95
C ARG A 152 -3.47 16.21 -16.48
N LYS A 153 -3.65 16.42 -15.17
CA LYS A 153 -3.61 17.74 -14.51
C LYS A 153 -2.21 18.17 -14.06
N GLY A 154 -1.18 17.40 -14.39
CA GLY A 154 0.22 17.74 -14.12
C GLY A 154 0.73 17.29 -12.75
N ALA A 155 -0.01 16.45 -12.00
CA ALA A 155 0.49 15.90 -10.74
C ALA A 155 1.62 14.90 -10.98
N THR A 156 2.61 14.89 -10.07
CA THR A 156 3.48 13.73 -9.88
C THR A 156 2.70 12.66 -9.14
N VAL A 157 2.61 11.46 -9.72
CA VAL A 157 1.81 10.37 -9.16
C VAL A 157 2.70 9.19 -8.79
N LEU A 158 2.61 8.76 -7.54
CA LEU A 158 3.35 7.64 -6.97
C LEU A 158 2.40 6.49 -6.65
N GLY A 159 2.90 5.25 -6.71
CA GLY A 159 2.13 4.05 -6.42
C GLY A 159 2.48 3.43 -5.07
N ILE A 160 1.48 2.97 -4.33
CA ILE A 160 1.66 2.03 -3.21
C ILE A 160 0.91 0.77 -3.58
N CYS A 161 1.63 -0.25 -4.07
CA CYS A 161 1.05 -1.46 -4.65
C CYS A 161 1.64 -2.73 -4.04
N ASN A 162 0.89 -3.84 -4.11
CA ASN A 162 1.41 -5.14 -3.72
C ASN A 162 1.96 -5.93 -4.93
N VAL A 163 1.28 -5.83 -6.06
CA VAL A 163 1.62 -6.63 -7.24
C VAL A 163 2.65 -5.89 -8.10
N VAL A 164 3.82 -6.51 -8.24
CA VAL A 164 4.90 -6.00 -9.09
C VAL A 164 4.44 -6.00 -10.55
N GLY A 165 4.70 -4.90 -11.27
CA GLY A 165 4.34 -4.78 -12.67
C GLY A 165 2.83 -4.62 -12.95
N SER A 166 2.02 -4.37 -11.93
CA SER A 166 0.60 -4.01 -12.10
C SER A 166 0.45 -2.70 -12.89
N SER A 167 -0.76 -2.46 -13.41
CA SER A 167 -1.04 -1.26 -14.22
C SER A 167 -0.73 0.04 -13.47
N ILE A 168 -1.13 0.14 -12.18
CA ILE A 168 -0.78 1.31 -11.35
C ILE A 168 0.75 1.44 -11.22
N ALA A 169 1.45 0.33 -10.93
CA ALA A 169 2.90 0.37 -10.77
C ALA A 169 3.66 0.79 -12.04
N ARG A 170 3.15 0.42 -13.22
CA ARG A 170 3.74 0.81 -14.51
C ARG A 170 3.42 2.25 -14.92
N ASP A 171 2.22 2.70 -14.60
CA ASP A 171 1.73 4.00 -15.05
C ASP A 171 2.12 5.15 -14.09
N THR A 172 2.64 4.87 -12.88
CA THR A 172 3.12 5.87 -11.92
C THR A 172 4.55 6.31 -12.19
N ASP A 173 4.94 7.47 -11.66
CA ASP A 173 6.28 8.05 -11.82
C ASP A 173 7.32 7.40 -10.90
N GLY A 174 6.84 6.68 -9.90
CA GLY A 174 7.60 5.92 -8.91
C GLY A 174 6.66 5.29 -7.90
N GLY A 175 7.19 4.66 -6.85
CA GLY A 175 6.33 4.09 -5.82
C GLY A 175 7.01 3.12 -4.88
N VAL A 176 6.20 2.48 -4.05
CA VAL A 176 6.66 1.52 -3.04
C VAL A 176 5.80 0.26 -3.10
N TYR A 177 6.44 -0.90 -3.19
CA TYR A 177 5.75 -2.18 -3.03
C TYR A 177 5.61 -2.53 -1.56
N ILE A 178 4.43 -3.05 -1.17
CA ILE A 178 4.15 -3.41 0.23
C ILE A 178 4.67 -4.80 0.63
N HIS A 179 5.02 -5.65 -0.34
CA HIS A 179 5.57 -7.00 -0.16
C HIS A 179 4.71 -7.92 0.72
N ALA A 180 3.38 -7.82 0.62
CA ALA A 180 2.47 -8.68 1.39
C ALA A 180 2.28 -10.08 0.78
N GLY A 181 2.88 -10.36 -0.39
CA GLY A 181 2.63 -11.59 -1.13
C GLY A 181 1.19 -11.66 -1.68
N PRO A 182 0.77 -12.78 -2.26
CA PRO A 182 -0.59 -12.93 -2.80
C PRO A 182 -1.63 -12.87 -1.67
N GLU A 183 -2.68 -12.08 -1.85
CA GLU A 183 -3.85 -12.01 -0.98
C GLU A 183 -5.08 -12.42 -1.78
N ILE A 184 -5.70 -13.53 -1.38
CA ILE A 184 -6.79 -14.21 -2.10
C ILE A 184 -8.13 -13.95 -1.42
N GLY A 185 -8.13 -13.75 -0.10
CA GLY A 185 -9.31 -13.39 0.67
C GLY A 185 -9.93 -12.09 0.13
N VAL A 186 -11.27 -12.07 0.01
CA VAL A 186 -11.99 -10.90 -0.52
C VAL A 186 -11.80 -9.68 0.38
N ALA A 187 -11.91 -9.86 1.70
CA ALA A 187 -11.61 -8.81 2.66
C ALA A 187 -10.10 -8.76 2.91
N SER A 188 -9.49 -7.62 2.62
CA SER A 188 -8.05 -7.42 2.79
C SER A 188 -7.68 -7.40 4.28
N THR A 189 -6.58 -8.06 4.61
CA THR A 189 -6.02 -8.15 5.97
C THR A 189 -4.54 -7.79 5.98
N LYS A 190 -3.67 -8.69 5.52
CA LYS A 190 -2.22 -8.49 5.50
C LYS A 190 -1.77 -7.36 4.56
N ALA A 191 -2.44 -7.18 3.43
CA ALA A 191 -2.13 -6.06 2.54
C ALA A 191 -2.46 -4.72 3.19
N PHE A 192 -3.59 -4.61 3.90
CA PHE A 192 -3.97 -3.42 4.64
C PHE A 192 -2.93 -3.02 5.70
N THR A 193 -2.53 -3.96 6.57
CA THR A 193 -1.52 -3.67 7.60
C THR A 193 -0.14 -3.35 7.00
N SER A 194 0.22 -4.00 5.87
CA SER A 194 1.45 -3.68 5.15
C SER A 194 1.39 -2.31 4.46
N GLN A 195 0.21 -1.86 3.99
CA GLN A 195 0.02 -0.48 3.49
C GLN A 195 0.26 0.54 4.61
N ILE A 196 -0.30 0.32 5.81
CA ILE A 196 -0.07 1.19 6.97
C ILE A 196 1.43 1.23 7.33
N MET A 197 2.11 0.10 7.29
CA MET A 197 3.56 0.04 7.53
C MET A 197 4.33 0.89 6.51
N VAL A 198 4.00 0.78 5.22
CA VAL A 198 4.65 1.60 4.17
C VAL A 198 4.32 3.09 4.35
N LEU A 199 3.09 3.44 4.69
CA LEU A 199 2.71 4.83 4.99
C LEU A 199 3.46 5.39 6.21
N SER A 200 3.72 4.55 7.23
CA SER A 200 4.57 4.93 8.37
C SER A 200 6.02 5.20 7.93
N LEU A 201 6.56 4.41 7.00
CA LEU A 201 7.90 4.66 6.44
C LEU A 201 7.94 5.96 5.63
N ILE A 202 6.90 6.27 4.85
CA ILE A 202 6.78 7.53 4.10
C ILE A 202 6.69 8.70 5.08
N SER A 203 5.85 8.59 6.13
CA SER A 203 5.74 9.59 7.19
C SER A 203 7.09 9.85 7.85
N LEU A 204 7.82 8.79 8.23
CA LEU A 204 9.16 8.91 8.82
C LEU A 204 10.14 9.62 7.88
N LEU A 205 10.18 9.23 6.59
CA LEU A 205 11.04 9.87 5.59
C LEU A 205 10.77 11.37 5.49
N LEU A 206 9.50 11.74 5.30
CA LEU A 206 9.10 13.15 5.14
C LEU A 206 9.31 13.97 6.41
N ALA A 207 9.02 13.39 7.57
CA ALA A 207 9.23 14.05 8.86
C ALA A 207 10.73 14.35 9.14
N ARG A 208 11.61 13.39 8.82
CA ARG A 208 13.06 13.56 8.96
C ARG A 208 13.66 14.57 7.99
N MET A 209 13.04 14.77 6.86
CA MET A 209 13.42 15.84 5.92
C MET A 209 12.97 17.23 6.36
N ARG A 210 12.14 17.33 7.40
CA ARG A 210 11.58 18.59 7.92
C ARG A 210 12.05 18.85 9.36
N ASN A 211 11.21 18.53 10.32
CA ASN A 211 11.40 19.00 11.70
C ASN A 211 11.67 17.88 12.73
N MET A 212 11.56 16.61 12.33
CA MET A 212 11.79 15.50 13.26
C MET A 212 13.28 15.35 13.59
N SER A 213 13.62 15.28 14.89
CA SER A 213 15.01 15.07 15.32
C SER A 213 15.52 13.67 14.99
N LEU A 214 16.84 13.51 15.00
CA LEU A 214 17.49 12.21 14.78
C LEU A 214 17.05 11.19 15.84
N GLU A 215 17.02 11.59 17.09
CA GLU A 215 16.63 10.75 18.22
C GLU A 215 15.21 10.26 18.06
N ARG A 216 14.28 11.18 17.74
CA ARG A 216 12.87 10.81 17.49
C ARG A 216 12.72 9.86 16.30
N GLY A 217 13.47 10.07 15.24
CA GLY A 217 13.48 9.17 14.08
C GLY A 217 13.95 7.75 14.45
N ARG A 218 14.97 7.64 15.30
CA ARG A 218 15.45 6.35 15.83
C ARG A 218 14.43 5.64 16.71
N GLU A 219 13.74 6.39 17.57
CA GLU A 219 12.64 5.85 18.39
C GLU A 219 11.51 5.30 17.51
N VAL A 220 11.10 6.03 16.47
CA VAL A 220 10.09 5.57 15.51
C VAL A 220 10.54 4.28 14.83
N ILE A 221 11.80 4.20 14.38
CA ILE A 221 12.35 2.98 13.78
C ILE A 221 12.24 1.80 14.77
N GLN A 222 12.61 2.00 16.03
CA GLN A 222 12.52 0.98 17.06
C GLN A 222 11.08 0.47 17.24
N HIS A 223 10.12 1.38 17.32
CA HIS A 223 8.71 1.01 17.42
C HIS A 223 8.21 0.26 16.16
N LEU A 224 8.60 0.69 14.96
CA LEU A 224 8.22 -0.02 13.73
C LEU A 224 8.79 -1.45 13.68
N GLN A 225 10.00 -1.67 14.19
CA GLN A 225 10.61 -3.00 14.29
C GLN A 225 9.88 -3.91 15.29
N GLU A 226 9.23 -3.36 16.30
CA GLU A 226 8.47 -4.11 17.31
C GLU A 226 7.04 -4.48 16.86
N ILE A 227 6.50 -3.81 15.84
CA ILE A 227 5.11 -4.04 15.39
C ILE A 227 4.83 -5.49 15.00
N PRO A 228 5.70 -6.19 14.24
CA PRO A 228 5.46 -7.59 13.89
C PRO A 228 5.28 -8.49 15.12
N GLU A 229 6.11 -8.33 16.14
CA GLU A 229 6.03 -9.11 17.39
C GLU A 229 4.78 -8.76 18.21
N LYS A 230 4.36 -7.49 18.21
CA LYS A 230 3.13 -7.04 18.87
C LYS A 230 1.89 -7.64 18.18
N VAL A 231 1.89 -7.68 16.84
CA VAL A 231 0.82 -8.32 16.07
C VAL A 231 0.80 -9.84 16.34
N GLU A 232 1.96 -10.49 16.35
CA GLU A 232 2.06 -11.91 16.68
C GLU A 232 1.52 -12.23 18.10
N ALA A 233 1.82 -11.37 19.08
CA ALA A 233 1.30 -11.49 20.42
C ALA A 233 -0.23 -11.29 20.48
N ALA A 234 -0.77 -10.36 19.69
CA ALA A 234 -2.21 -10.15 19.60
C ALA A 234 -2.94 -11.37 18.98
N LEU A 235 -2.35 -11.98 17.95
CA LEU A 235 -2.91 -13.17 17.29
C LEU A 235 -2.99 -14.41 18.21
N LYS A 236 -2.15 -14.49 19.25
CA LYS A 236 -2.23 -15.56 20.26
C LYS A 236 -3.54 -15.54 21.08
N LYS A 237 -4.34 -14.46 20.96
CA LYS A 237 -5.67 -14.37 21.59
C LYS A 237 -6.81 -14.94 20.74
N GLU A 238 -6.49 -15.70 19.71
CA GLU A 238 -7.47 -16.27 18.76
C GLU A 238 -8.62 -17.00 19.46
N ASP A 239 -8.32 -17.83 20.47
CA ASP A 239 -9.34 -18.62 21.19
C ASP A 239 -10.31 -17.74 22.00
N GLU A 240 -9.84 -16.61 22.53
CA GLU A 240 -10.70 -15.64 23.21
C GLU A 240 -11.65 -14.97 22.21
N VAL A 241 -11.10 -14.55 21.05
CA VAL A 241 -11.89 -13.94 19.97
C VAL A 241 -12.92 -14.93 19.41
N LYS A 242 -12.56 -16.21 19.24
CA LYS A 242 -13.50 -17.26 18.81
C LYS A 242 -14.67 -17.42 19.79
N LYS A 243 -14.40 -17.41 21.10
CA LYS A 243 -15.46 -17.49 22.11
C LYS A 243 -16.42 -16.30 22.01
N ILE A 244 -15.90 -15.10 21.85
CA ILE A 244 -16.71 -13.89 21.68
C ILE A 244 -17.53 -13.99 20.37
N ALA A 245 -16.90 -14.37 19.27
CA ALA A 245 -17.58 -14.54 18.00
C ALA A 245 -18.73 -15.55 18.08
N GLN A 246 -18.57 -16.67 18.81
CA GLN A 246 -19.62 -17.66 19.05
C GLN A 246 -20.83 -17.10 19.83
N MET A 247 -20.64 -16.07 20.64
CA MET A 247 -21.74 -15.41 21.37
C MET A 247 -22.56 -14.48 20.46
N TYR A 248 -21.92 -13.90 19.44
CA TYR A 248 -22.51 -12.83 18.63
C TYR A 248 -22.88 -13.22 17.20
N TYR A 249 -22.34 -14.31 16.62
CA TYR A 249 -22.51 -14.66 15.19
C TYR A 249 -23.96 -14.85 14.73
N LYS A 250 -24.91 -15.06 15.67
CA LYS A 250 -26.35 -15.18 15.39
C LYS A 250 -27.14 -13.90 15.61
N LYS A 251 -26.45 -12.78 15.92
CA LYS A 251 -27.09 -11.49 16.11
C LYS A 251 -27.09 -10.73 14.79
N ASP A 252 -28.20 -10.05 14.52
CA ASP A 252 -28.36 -9.24 13.30
C ASP A 252 -27.62 -7.90 13.40
N ASN A 253 -27.37 -7.42 14.64
CA ASN A 253 -26.68 -6.17 14.95
C ASN A 253 -25.73 -6.34 16.15
N PHE A 254 -24.68 -5.52 16.19
CA PHE A 254 -23.84 -5.28 17.37
C PHE A 254 -23.20 -3.89 17.33
#